data_eb1f2d71c0fe42c88bc79bfa7df3e21b
#
_entry.id   eb1f2d71c0fe42c88bc79bfa7df3e21b
#
_cell.length_a   1.000
_cell.length_b   1.000
_cell.length_c   1.000
_cell.angle_alpha   90.00
_cell.angle_beta   90.00
_cell.angle_gamma   90.00
#
_symmetry.space_group_name_H-M   'P 1'
#
loop_
_entity.id
_entity.type
_entity.pdbx_description
1 polymer ?
#
loop_
_entity_poly.entity_id
_entity_poly.type
_entity_poly.pdbx_seq_one_letter_code
_entity_poly.pdbx_strand_id
1 'polypeptide(L)'
;MNRRGGSHEDPLNGPSAKEHPVRHLDLFAGLDDRAFARAVADLELVEVEAGSELDVAATSAVCCVISSGRLALSFLAAEDRERTIGILEEGDVLVRPMDSWAAVGPQVRCFAIEDSAARLVRREQLDAWMAEPALAANVVRVLAAQVADRELAVAIALEPRVERRLLLKLRQLAERWGRVTPDGIRLDLRLTHQELANMVGAVRESVTIALGRLASAGEIEVRNRTLLIRPPTELDRRAAEAQRSGSASS
;
A
#
# COMPACT_ATOMS: atom_id res chain seq x y z
N MET A 1 14.76 -43.01 37.97
CA MET A 1 13.79 -42.12 38.66
C MET A 1 14.17 -40.71 38.30
N ASN A 2 13.63 -40.22 37.18
CA ASN A 2 14.00 -38.91 36.64
C ASN A 2 12.71 -38.21 36.21
N ARG A 3 12.23 -37.29 37.06
CA ARG A 3 11.03 -36.48 36.79
C ARG A 3 11.42 -35.35 35.84
N ARG A 4 10.94 -35.38 34.60
CA ARG A 4 10.94 -34.26 33.70
C ARG A 4 9.81 -33.32 34.14
N GLY A 5 10.17 -32.12 34.62
CA GLY A 5 9.25 -31.01 34.83
C GLY A 5 8.82 -30.46 33.48
N GLY A 6 7.56 -30.67 33.13
CA GLY A 6 6.93 -29.97 32.04
C GLY A 6 6.63 -28.53 32.53
N SER A 7 7.23 -27.56 31.90
CA SER A 7 6.82 -26.15 32.04
C SER A 7 5.44 -26.00 31.39
N HIS A 8 4.44 -25.83 32.23
CA HIS A 8 3.12 -25.35 31.81
C HIS A 8 3.32 -23.91 31.35
N GLU A 9 3.33 -23.67 30.05
CA GLU A 9 3.12 -22.31 29.52
C GLU A 9 1.67 -21.93 29.80
N ASP A 10 1.53 -20.87 30.57
CA ASP A 10 0.25 -20.29 30.97
C ASP A 10 -0.40 -19.65 29.71
N PRO A 11 -1.58 -20.08 29.25
CA PRO A 11 -2.20 -19.57 28.02
C PRO A 11 -2.69 -18.12 28.13
N LEU A 12 -2.43 -17.42 29.24
CA LEU A 12 -2.85 -16.03 29.48
C LEU A 12 -1.71 -15.02 29.31
N ASN A 13 -0.51 -15.41 28.90
CA ASN A 13 0.64 -14.52 28.76
C ASN A 13 0.95 -14.22 27.29
N GLY A 14 -0.02 -13.65 26.57
CA GLY A 14 0.25 -12.93 25.33
C GLY A 14 1.10 -11.69 25.61
N PRO A 15 1.83 -11.14 24.61
CA PRO A 15 2.66 -9.95 24.81
C PRO A 15 1.84 -8.84 25.44
N SER A 16 2.44 -8.13 26.43
CA SER A 16 1.82 -6.97 27.06
C SER A 16 1.26 -6.03 25.98
N ALA A 17 0.12 -5.40 26.22
CA ALA A 17 -0.49 -4.46 25.25
C ALA A 17 0.52 -3.40 24.76
N LYS A 18 1.55 -3.07 25.54
CA LYS A 18 2.62 -2.14 25.20
C LYS A 18 3.67 -2.73 24.24
N GLU A 19 3.84 -4.04 24.23
CA GLU A 19 4.84 -4.77 23.42
C GLU A 19 4.23 -5.44 22.20
N HIS A 20 2.93 -5.27 21.99
CA HIS A 20 2.25 -5.89 20.84
C HIS A 20 2.76 -5.31 19.51
N PRO A 21 3.11 -6.15 18.52
CA PRO A 21 3.75 -5.71 17.26
C PRO A 21 3.02 -4.60 16.50
N VAL A 22 1.69 -4.53 16.58
CA VAL A 22 0.90 -3.51 15.87
C VAL A 22 0.50 -2.31 16.73
N ARG A 23 1.00 -2.19 17.97
CA ARG A 23 0.62 -1.09 18.89
C ARG A 23 1.00 0.28 18.36
N HIS A 24 2.06 0.37 17.58
CA HIS A 24 2.59 1.59 16.99
C HIS A 24 1.81 2.08 15.77
N LEU A 25 0.91 1.28 15.20
CA LEU A 25 0.16 1.66 14.01
C LEU A 25 -0.81 2.80 14.29
N ASP A 26 -0.89 3.75 13.38
CA ASP A 26 -1.82 4.88 13.45
C ASP A 26 -3.29 4.44 13.54
N LEU A 27 -3.60 3.26 13.02
CA LEU A 27 -4.90 2.62 13.17
C LEU A 27 -5.32 2.48 14.64
N PHE A 28 -4.38 2.22 15.54
CA PHE A 28 -4.62 2.05 16.98
C PHE A 28 -4.23 3.27 17.81
N ALA A 29 -3.95 4.40 17.17
CA ALA A 29 -3.59 5.63 17.87
C ALA A 29 -4.73 6.12 18.78
N GLY A 30 -4.38 6.62 19.96
CA GLY A 30 -5.34 7.17 20.92
C GLY A 30 -6.15 6.15 21.71
N LEU A 31 -5.98 4.83 21.49
CA LEU A 31 -6.60 3.81 22.32
C LEU A 31 -5.85 3.65 23.63
N ASP A 32 -6.59 3.51 24.74
CA ASP A 32 -6.00 3.01 25.98
C ASP A 32 -5.63 1.52 25.88
N ASP A 33 -4.86 1.01 26.83
CA ASP A 33 -4.37 -0.37 26.79
C ASP A 33 -5.51 -1.41 26.81
N ARG A 34 -6.65 -1.10 27.44
CA ARG A 34 -7.81 -2.01 27.48
C ARG A 34 -8.57 -2.04 26.15
N ALA A 35 -8.79 -0.87 25.55
CA ALA A 35 -9.43 -0.76 24.22
C ALA A 35 -8.54 -1.41 23.16
N PHE A 36 -7.23 -1.16 23.20
CA PHE A 36 -6.27 -1.78 22.30
C PHE A 36 -6.27 -3.31 22.45
N ALA A 37 -6.17 -3.84 23.68
CA ALA A 37 -6.18 -5.29 23.91
C ALA A 37 -7.45 -5.95 23.34
N ARG A 38 -8.62 -5.29 23.49
CA ARG A 38 -9.87 -5.79 22.87
C ARG A 38 -9.83 -5.72 21.35
N ALA A 39 -9.25 -4.65 20.79
CA ALA A 39 -9.19 -4.46 19.34
C ALA A 39 -8.31 -5.50 18.62
N VAL A 40 -7.25 -5.97 19.29
CA VAL A 40 -6.30 -6.94 18.70
C VAL A 40 -6.54 -8.38 19.17
N ALA A 41 -7.48 -8.60 20.10
CA ALA A 41 -7.82 -9.92 20.59
C ALA A 41 -8.28 -10.80 19.41
N ASP A 42 -7.76 -12.03 19.38
CA ASP A 42 -8.14 -13.08 18.44
C ASP A 42 -7.96 -12.71 16.94
N LEU A 43 -7.15 -11.68 16.62
CA LEU A 43 -6.77 -11.39 15.25
C LEU A 43 -5.80 -12.48 14.76
N GLU A 44 -6.25 -13.27 13.80
CA GLU A 44 -5.45 -14.30 13.16
C GLU A 44 -4.32 -13.66 12.33
N LEU A 45 -3.08 -14.09 12.57
CA LEU A 45 -1.91 -13.66 11.80
C LEU A 45 -1.73 -14.58 10.58
N VAL A 46 -1.58 -13.98 9.41
CA VAL A 46 -1.21 -14.65 8.17
C VAL A 46 0.11 -14.08 7.68
N GLU A 47 1.10 -14.94 7.51
CA GLU A 47 2.37 -14.60 6.87
C GLU A 47 2.30 -14.88 5.37
N VAL A 48 2.86 -13.98 4.56
CA VAL A 48 2.80 -14.03 3.09
C VAL A 48 4.20 -13.83 2.55
N GLU A 49 4.76 -14.88 1.95
CA GLU A 49 6.07 -14.81 1.32
C GLU A 49 6.08 -13.87 0.11
N ALA A 50 7.22 -13.26 -0.17
CA ALA A 50 7.40 -12.40 -1.34
C ALA A 50 6.95 -13.11 -2.63
N GLY A 51 6.13 -12.43 -3.44
CA GLY A 51 5.55 -12.97 -4.67
C GLY A 51 4.31 -13.85 -4.48
N SER A 52 3.92 -14.18 -3.25
CA SER A 52 2.70 -14.95 -2.94
C SER A 52 1.48 -14.06 -2.85
N GLU A 53 0.30 -14.63 -3.08
CA GLU A 53 -0.98 -13.94 -2.99
C GLU A 53 -1.57 -14.02 -1.58
N LEU A 54 -2.04 -12.88 -1.06
CA LEU A 54 -2.90 -12.81 0.11
C LEU A 54 -4.36 -12.92 -0.34
N ASP A 55 -4.93 -14.12 -0.24
CA ASP A 55 -6.33 -14.35 -0.59
C ASP A 55 -7.24 -14.18 0.64
N VAL A 56 -7.67 -12.95 0.89
CA VAL A 56 -8.64 -12.64 1.96
C VAL A 56 -10.01 -13.25 1.66
N ALA A 57 -10.35 -13.46 0.38
CA ALA A 57 -11.63 -14.05 -0.01
C ALA A 57 -11.76 -15.53 0.35
N ALA A 58 -10.64 -16.25 0.43
CA ALA A 58 -10.61 -17.64 0.88
C ALA A 58 -10.81 -17.79 2.39
N THR A 59 -10.81 -16.67 3.14
CA THR A 59 -10.98 -16.66 4.60
C THR A 59 -12.38 -16.20 5.01
N SER A 60 -12.73 -16.35 6.29
CA SER A 60 -13.95 -15.75 6.87
C SER A 60 -13.80 -14.27 7.23
N ALA A 61 -12.64 -13.67 6.96
CA ALA A 61 -12.36 -12.28 7.26
C ALA A 61 -13.13 -11.33 6.32
N VAL A 62 -13.56 -10.19 6.85
CA VAL A 62 -14.18 -9.11 6.08
C VAL A 62 -13.16 -8.05 5.66
N CYS A 63 -12.05 -7.96 6.38
CA CYS A 63 -10.89 -7.15 6.04
C CYS A 63 -9.64 -7.71 6.72
N CYS A 64 -8.50 -7.17 6.40
CA CYS A 64 -7.27 -7.41 7.14
C CYS A 64 -6.47 -6.12 7.32
N VAL A 65 -5.63 -6.09 8.34
CA VAL A 65 -4.65 -5.02 8.60
C VAL A 65 -3.28 -5.54 8.23
N ILE A 66 -2.57 -4.81 7.40
CA ILE A 66 -1.18 -5.13 7.09
C ILE A 66 -0.33 -4.82 8.33
N SER A 67 0.32 -5.83 8.90
CA SER A 67 1.11 -5.69 10.13
C SER A 67 2.60 -5.58 9.88
N SER A 68 3.06 -5.94 8.68
CA SER A 68 4.43 -5.70 8.21
C SER A 68 4.53 -5.93 6.71
N GLY A 69 5.56 -5.38 6.07
CA GLY A 69 5.83 -5.55 4.66
C GLY A 69 4.93 -4.71 3.74
N ARG A 70 4.93 -5.06 2.45
CA ARG A 70 4.19 -4.33 1.41
C ARG A 70 3.55 -5.28 0.42
N LEU A 71 2.30 -4.98 0.05
CA LEU A 71 1.53 -5.78 -0.89
C LEU A 71 1.03 -4.90 -2.04
N ALA A 72 1.12 -5.42 -3.27
CA ALA A 72 0.54 -4.81 -4.45
C ALA A 72 -0.93 -5.21 -4.58
N LEU A 73 -1.83 -4.23 -4.67
CA LEU A 73 -3.23 -4.44 -4.97
C LEU A 73 -3.43 -4.28 -6.47
N SER A 74 -3.85 -5.34 -7.15
CA SER A 74 -3.89 -5.41 -8.60
C SER A 74 -5.25 -5.90 -9.11
N PHE A 75 -5.58 -5.50 -10.34
CA PHE A 75 -6.64 -6.11 -11.14
C PHE A 75 -6.04 -6.96 -12.24
N LEU A 76 -6.65 -8.11 -12.49
CA LEU A 76 -6.40 -8.86 -13.70
C LEU A 76 -7.30 -8.28 -14.81
N ALA A 77 -6.68 -7.53 -15.74
CA ALA A 77 -7.37 -6.99 -16.91
C ALA A 77 -7.51 -8.06 -18.00
N ALA A 78 -8.25 -7.75 -19.07
CA ALA A 78 -8.32 -8.60 -20.25
C ALA A 78 -6.91 -8.93 -20.80
N GLU A 79 -6.74 -10.12 -21.38
CA GLU A 79 -5.47 -10.64 -21.91
C GLU A 79 -4.42 -10.91 -20.81
N ASP A 80 -4.85 -11.30 -19.59
CA ASP A 80 -4.01 -11.64 -18.45
C ASP A 80 -3.02 -10.51 -18.04
N ARG A 81 -3.34 -9.28 -18.40
CA ARG A 81 -2.54 -8.13 -18.01
C ARG A 81 -2.89 -7.66 -16.60
N GLU A 82 -1.94 -7.77 -15.72
CA GLU A 82 -2.06 -7.24 -14.36
C GLU A 82 -1.96 -5.71 -14.34
N ARG A 83 -2.81 -5.06 -13.57
CA ARG A 83 -2.82 -3.61 -13.33
C ARG A 83 -2.79 -3.33 -11.85
N THR A 84 -1.67 -2.86 -11.35
CA THR A 84 -1.52 -2.46 -9.95
C THR A 84 -2.16 -1.10 -9.72
N ILE A 85 -3.17 -1.07 -8.85
CA ILE A 85 -3.93 0.13 -8.50
C ILE A 85 -3.45 0.79 -7.21
N GLY A 86 -2.66 0.09 -6.40
CA GLY A 86 -2.12 0.62 -5.16
C GLY A 86 -1.09 -0.31 -4.54
N ILE A 87 -0.32 0.24 -3.60
CA ILE A 87 0.53 -0.52 -2.70
C ILE A 87 -0.03 -0.32 -1.30
N LEU A 88 -0.27 -1.42 -0.61
CA LEU A 88 -0.61 -1.46 0.81
C LEU A 88 0.66 -1.68 1.61
N GLU A 89 0.77 -1.00 2.75
CA GLU A 89 1.88 -1.14 3.67
C GLU A 89 1.40 -1.30 5.11
N GLU A 90 2.32 -1.42 6.00
CA GLU A 90 2.06 -1.51 7.43
C GLU A 90 1.10 -0.41 7.91
N GLY A 91 0.01 -0.82 8.58
CA GLY A 91 -1.08 0.05 9.03
C GLY A 91 -2.23 0.21 8.04
N ASP A 92 -2.07 -0.18 6.78
CA ASP A 92 -3.16 -0.15 5.80
C ASP A 92 -4.19 -1.25 6.07
N VAL A 93 -5.43 -0.97 5.66
CA VAL A 93 -6.56 -1.90 5.77
C VAL A 93 -6.98 -2.36 4.37
N LEU A 94 -6.90 -3.64 4.10
CA LEU A 94 -7.48 -4.25 2.91
C LEU A 94 -8.90 -4.73 3.23
N VAL A 95 -9.89 -4.08 2.64
CA VAL A 95 -11.29 -4.50 2.74
C VAL A 95 -11.59 -5.51 1.63
N ARG A 96 -12.24 -6.62 1.99
CA ARG A 96 -12.70 -7.61 1.02
C ARG A 96 -13.67 -6.95 0.03
N PRO A 97 -13.50 -7.17 -1.29
CA PRO A 97 -14.45 -6.69 -2.28
C PRO A 97 -15.85 -7.26 -1.98
N MET A 98 -16.89 -6.44 -2.18
CA MET A 98 -18.26 -6.91 -2.02
C MET A 98 -18.56 -8.01 -3.04
N ASP A 99 -19.26 -9.05 -2.61
CA ASP A 99 -19.59 -10.24 -3.45
C ASP A 99 -20.31 -9.89 -4.76
N SER A 100 -21.02 -8.74 -4.79
CA SER A 100 -21.70 -8.24 -5.98
C SER A 100 -20.78 -7.91 -7.17
N TRP A 101 -19.48 -7.64 -6.93
CA TRP A 101 -18.51 -7.35 -7.98
C TRP A 101 -17.72 -8.60 -8.39
N ALA A 102 -17.63 -9.62 -7.53
CA ALA A 102 -16.89 -10.84 -7.80
C ALA A 102 -17.43 -11.62 -9.01
N ALA A 103 -18.72 -11.47 -9.31
CA ALA A 103 -19.38 -12.20 -10.41
C ALA A 103 -19.23 -11.54 -11.80
N VAL A 104 -18.97 -10.23 -11.89
CA VAL A 104 -19.00 -9.47 -13.15
C VAL A 104 -17.84 -8.49 -13.33
N GLY A 105 -17.04 -8.26 -12.31
CA GLY A 105 -15.90 -7.32 -12.34
C GLY A 105 -14.55 -7.99 -12.50
N PRO A 106 -13.50 -7.21 -12.79
CA PRO A 106 -12.14 -7.72 -12.75
C PRO A 106 -11.80 -8.19 -11.33
N GLN A 107 -11.15 -9.35 -11.24
CA GLN A 107 -10.74 -9.90 -9.95
C GLN A 107 -9.66 -9.02 -9.32
N VAL A 108 -9.92 -8.60 -8.08
CA VAL A 108 -8.92 -7.89 -7.26
C VAL A 108 -8.03 -8.94 -6.61
N ARG A 109 -6.72 -8.82 -6.81
CA ARG A 109 -5.70 -9.70 -6.25
C ARG A 109 -4.72 -8.87 -5.42
N CYS A 110 -4.15 -9.48 -4.40
CA CYS A 110 -3.20 -8.84 -3.51
C CYS A 110 -1.94 -9.70 -3.39
N PHE A 111 -0.81 -9.20 -3.90
CA PHE A 111 0.47 -9.93 -3.90
C PHE A 111 1.50 -9.26 -3.02
N ALA A 112 2.25 -10.05 -2.26
CA ALA A 112 3.35 -9.56 -1.45
C ALA A 112 4.53 -9.13 -2.35
N ILE A 113 4.96 -7.88 -2.24
CA ILE A 113 6.16 -7.34 -2.90
C ILE A 113 7.42 -7.82 -2.17
N GLU A 114 7.33 -8.01 -0.88
CA GLU A 114 8.34 -8.51 0.05
C GLU A 114 7.65 -9.37 1.09
N ASP A 115 8.41 -10.13 1.89
CA ASP A 115 7.85 -10.91 2.99
C ASP A 115 7.00 -10.00 3.87
N SER A 116 5.74 -10.37 4.02
CA SER A 116 4.71 -9.53 4.60
C SER A 116 3.87 -10.31 5.60
N ALA A 117 3.16 -9.60 6.47
CA ALA A 117 2.20 -10.21 7.36
C ALA A 117 0.93 -9.36 7.46
N ALA A 118 -0.21 -10.03 7.59
CA ALA A 118 -1.50 -9.40 7.75
C ALA A 118 -2.28 -10.03 8.90
N ARG A 119 -3.10 -9.23 9.57
CA ARG A 119 -4.02 -9.69 10.60
C ARG A 119 -5.43 -9.67 10.08
N LEU A 120 -6.07 -10.83 10.07
CA LEU A 120 -7.43 -11.02 9.59
C LEU A 120 -8.42 -10.47 10.61
N VAL A 121 -9.44 -9.76 10.14
CA VAL A 121 -10.50 -9.15 10.94
C VAL A 121 -11.83 -9.76 10.50
N ARG A 122 -12.52 -10.45 11.42
CA ARG A 122 -13.84 -11.01 11.19
C ARG A 122 -14.92 -9.97 11.41
N ARG A 123 -16.14 -10.29 11.00
CA ARG A 123 -17.30 -9.39 11.12
C ARG A 123 -17.51 -8.89 12.55
N GLU A 124 -17.49 -9.79 13.51
CA GLU A 124 -17.74 -9.46 14.93
C GLU A 124 -16.67 -8.54 15.49
N GLN A 125 -15.41 -8.72 15.05
CA GLN A 125 -14.28 -7.87 15.44
C GLN A 125 -14.41 -6.48 14.81
N LEU A 126 -14.80 -6.40 13.53
CA LEU A 126 -15.04 -5.12 12.85
C LEU A 126 -16.18 -4.36 13.52
N ASP A 127 -17.29 -5.03 13.87
CA ASP A 127 -18.42 -4.42 14.57
C ASP A 127 -17.97 -3.86 15.94
N ALA A 128 -17.13 -4.60 16.68
CA ALA A 128 -16.53 -4.12 17.92
C ALA A 128 -15.58 -2.90 17.69
N TRP A 129 -14.84 -2.88 16.60
CA TRP A 129 -14.01 -1.74 16.23
C TRP A 129 -14.84 -0.48 15.93
N MET A 130 -15.96 -0.66 15.23
CA MET A 130 -16.88 0.45 14.91
C MET A 130 -17.62 0.98 16.16
N ALA A 131 -17.74 0.19 17.21
CA ALA A 131 -18.29 0.62 18.49
C ALA A 131 -17.30 1.43 19.34
N GLU A 132 -15.99 1.39 19.04
CA GLU A 132 -14.95 2.18 19.71
C GLU A 132 -14.69 3.48 18.93
N PRO A 133 -15.11 4.67 19.42
CA PRO A 133 -15.10 5.90 18.60
C PRO A 133 -13.72 6.28 18.05
N ALA A 134 -12.65 6.11 18.85
CA ALA A 134 -11.30 6.44 18.42
C ALA A 134 -10.84 5.50 17.29
N LEU A 135 -11.12 4.20 17.41
CA LEU A 135 -10.76 3.21 16.40
C LEU A 135 -11.57 3.39 15.12
N ALA A 136 -12.88 3.64 15.23
CA ALA A 136 -13.73 3.93 14.07
C ALA A 136 -13.23 5.15 13.29
N ALA A 137 -12.87 6.23 14.00
CA ALA A 137 -12.30 7.43 13.37
C ALA A 137 -10.96 7.13 12.67
N ASN A 138 -10.11 6.29 13.26
CA ASN A 138 -8.84 5.90 12.67
C ASN A 138 -9.06 5.03 11.41
N VAL A 139 -9.96 4.06 11.44
CA VAL A 139 -10.34 3.26 10.27
C VAL A 139 -10.80 4.16 9.13
N VAL A 140 -11.69 5.11 9.40
CA VAL A 140 -12.17 6.08 8.39
C VAL A 140 -11.01 6.88 7.81
N ARG A 141 -10.06 7.33 8.64
CA ARG A 141 -8.88 8.10 8.18
C ARG A 141 -7.99 7.27 7.26
N VAL A 142 -7.68 6.02 7.63
CA VAL A 142 -6.89 5.11 6.81
C VAL A 142 -7.58 4.84 5.47
N LEU A 143 -8.88 4.53 5.48
CA LEU A 143 -9.63 4.27 4.25
C LEU A 143 -9.74 5.52 3.36
N ALA A 144 -9.93 6.72 3.95
CA ALA A 144 -9.97 7.97 3.20
C ALA A 144 -8.63 8.26 2.49
N ALA A 145 -7.51 8.03 3.16
CA ALA A 145 -6.19 8.15 2.55
C ALA A 145 -6.01 7.18 1.37
N GLN A 146 -6.44 5.92 1.53
CA GLN A 146 -6.39 4.93 0.46
C GLN A 146 -7.29 5.29 -0.73
N VAL A 147 -8.46 5.89 -0.49
CA VAL A 147 -9.34 6.38 -1.56
C VAL A 147 -8.63 7.48 -2.34
N ALA A 148 -8.04 8.47 -1.67
CA ALA A 148 -7.29 9.55 -2.31
C ALA A 148 -6.12 9.02 -3.16
N ASP A 149 -5.38 8.03 -2.67
CA ASP A 149 -4.31 7.37 -3.42
C ASP A 149 -4.81 6.68 -4.69
N ARG A 150 -5.99 6.05 -4.63
CA ARG A 150 -6.61 5.39 -5.78
C ARG A 150 -7.16 6.40 -6.79
N GLU A 151 -7.74 7.50 -6.34
CA GLU A 151 -8.18 8.61 -7.21
C GLU A 151 -6.99 9.21 -7.97
N LEU A 152 -5.86 9.42 -7.29
CA LEU A 152 -4.63 9.87 -7.94
C LEU A 152 -4.10 8.84 -8.94
N ALA A 153 -4.16 7.54 -8.62
CA ALA A 153 -3.77 6.48 -9.55
C ALA A 153 -4.65 6.47 -10.82
N VAL A 154 -5.96 6.73 -10.69
CA VAL A 154 -6.87 6.89 -11.82
C VAL A 154 -6.48 8.12 -12.66
N ALA A 155 -6.24 9.27 -12.02
CA ALA A 155 -5.82 10.48 -12.72
C ALA A 155 -4.51 10.26 -13.49
N ILE A 156 -3.54 9.57 -12.89
CA ILE A 156 -2.29 9.19 -13.57
C ILE A 156 -2.57 8.26 -14.76
N ALA A 157 -3.45 7.28 -14.61
CA ALA A 157 -3.76 6.33 -15.69
C ALA A 157 -4.42 7.00 -16.91
N LEU A 158 -5.11 8.11 -16.72
CA LEU A 158 -5.72 8.91 -17.79
C LEU A 158 -4.71 9.77 -18.56
N GLU A 159 -3.49 9.95 -18.07
CA GLU A 159 -2.43 10.67 -18.79
C GLU A 159 -2.02 9.87 -20.05
N PRO A 160 -2.09 10.44 -21.27
CA PRO A 160 -1.89 9.67 -22.49
C PRO A 160 -0.44 9.20 -22.71
N ARG A 161 0.55 9.94 -22.21
CA ARG A 161 1.98 9.66 -22.44
C ARG A 161 2.54 8.77 -21.33
N VAL A 162 3.06 7.60 -21.71
CA VAL A 162 3.68 6.63 -20.76
C VAL A 162 4.77 7.27 -19.91
N GLU A 163 5.61 8.10 -20.51
CA GLU A 163 6.68 8.82 -19.83
C GLU A 163 6.13 9.74 -18.72
N ARG A 164 5.07 10.49 -19.02
CA ARG A 164 4.42 11.38 -18.06
C ARG A 164 3.73 10.59 -16.95
N ARG A 165 2.99 9.51 -17.30
CA ARG A 165 2.41 8.59 -16.31
C ARG A 165 3.46 8.05 -15.36
N LEU A 166 4.60 7.59 -15.90
CA LEU A 166 5.68 7.03 -15.12
C LEU A 166 6.26 8.06 -14.15
N LEU A 167 6.55 9.27 -14.62
CA LEU A 167 7.06 10.34 -13.76
C LEU A 167 6.09 10.68 -12.62
N LEU A 168 4.79 10.85 -12.93
CA LEU A 168 3.77 11.14 -11.94
C LEU A 168 3.65 10.01 -10.91
N LYS A 169 3.72 8.75 -11.37
CA LYS A 169 3.70 7.58 -10.48
C LYS A 169 4.92 7.52 -9.58
N LEU A 170 6.10 7.78 -10.11
CA LEU A 170 7.33 7.83 -9.32
C LEU A 170 7.27 8.94 -8.26
N ARG A 171 6.71 10.10 -8.59
CA ARG A 171 6.49 11.20 -7.64
C ARG A 171 5.50 10.80 -6.55
N GLN A 172 4.36 10.18 -6.88
CA GLN A 172 3.40 9.64 -5.91
C GLN A 172 4.07 8.64 -4.96
N LEU A 173 4.86 7.70 -5.49
CA LEU A 173 5.59 6.73 -4.68
C LEU A 173 6.62 7.40 -3.76
N ALA A 174 7.26 8.47 -4.25
CA ALA A 174 8.25 9.23 -3.48
C ALA A 174 7.65 10.06 -2.34
N GLU A 175 6.40 10.48 -2.43
CA GLU A 175 5.69 11.14 -1.33
C GLU A 175 5.52 10.19 -0.13
N ARG A 176 5.33 8.90 -0.39
CA ARG A 176 5.10 7.89 0.65
C ARG A 176 6.38 7.18 1.10
N TRP A 177 7.26 6.81 0.16
CA TRP A 177 8.46 6.00 0.42
C TRP A 177 9.77 6.69 0.03
N GLY A 178 9.72 7.99 -0.14
CA GLY A 178 10.90 8.78 -0.50
C GLY A 178 11.66 9.30 0.71
N ARG A 179 12.98 9.24 0.62
CA ARG A 179 13.87 9.93 1.56
C ARG A 179 14.43 11.18 0.91
N VAL A 180 14.21 12.33 1.53
CA VAL A 180 14.79 13.60 1.07
C VAL A 180 16.32 13.55 1.24
N THR A 181 17.04 13.87 0.17
CA THR A 181 18.49 13.97 0.12
C THR A 181 18.88 15.33 -0.50
N PRO A 182 20.14 15.78 -0.37
CA PRO A 182 20.58 17.01 -1.04
C PRO A 182 20.40 17.01 -2.56
N ASP A 183 20.44 15.84 -3.20
CA ASP A 183 20.35 15.67 -4.66
C ASP A 183 18.92 15.46 -5.17
N GLY A 184 17.94 15.29 -4.28
CA GLY A 184 16.54 15.00 -4.61
C GLY A 184 15.88 14.02 -3.64
N ILE A 185 14.82 13.37 -4.08
CA ILE A 185 14.08 12.38 -3.27
C ILE A 185 14.49 10.98 -3.72
N ARG A 186 15.17 10.25 -2.86
CA ARG A 186 15.53 8.85 -3.09
C ARG A 186 14.33 7.95 -2.76
N LEU A 187 13.88 7.19 -3.74
CA LEU A 187 12.80 6.23 -3.54
C LEU A 187 13.35 4.96 -2.86
N ASP A 188 12.88 4.70 -1.66
CA ASP A 188 13.29 3.56 -0.83
C ASP A 188 12.40 2.32 -1.06
N LEU A 189 12.05 2.10 -2.32
CA LEU A 189 11.23 0.98 -2.79
C LEU A 189 11.91 0.38 -4.01
N ARG A 190 12.18 -0.93 -3.94
CA ARG A 190 12.76 -1.66 -5.08
C ARG A 190 11.63 -2.15 -5.97
N LEU A 191 11.53 -1.58 -7.16
CA LEU A 191 10.55 -1.96 -8.16
C LEU A 191 11.25 -2.43 -9.43
N THR A 192 10.78 -3.52 -9.98
CA THR A 192 11.17 -3.99 -11.30
C THR A 192 10.50 -3.14 -12.39
N HIS A 193 11.03 -3.16 -13.61
CA HIS A 193 10.38 -2.51 -14.75
C HIS A 193 8.99 -3.10 -15.05
N GLN A 194 8.75 -4.37 -14.72
CA GLN A 194 7.45 -5.00 -14.89
C GLN A 194 6.43 -4.46 -13.87
N GLU A 195 6.81 -4.32 -12.60
CA GLU A 195 5.94 -3.73 -11.58
C GLU A 195 5.59 -2.28 -11.91
N LEU A 196 6.57 -1.49 -12.33
CA LEU A 196 6.32 -0.13 -12.83
C LEU A 196 5.37 -0.14 -14.04
N ALA A 197 5.53 -1.10 -14.97
CA ALA A 197 4.66 -1.25 -16.12
C ALA A 197 3.22 -1.57 -15.70
N ASN A 198 3.06 -2.47 -14.74
CA ASN A 198 1.76 -2.81 -14.17
C ASN A 198 1.09 -1.58 -13.50
N MET A 199 1.87 -0.74 -12.81
CA MET A 199 1.36 0.47 -12.14
C MET A 199 0.94 1.57 -13.11
N VAL A 200 1.64 1.72 -14.25
CA VAL A 200 1.34 2.81 -15.21
C VAL A 200 0.53 2.35 -16.41
N GLY A 201 0.14 1.09 -16.44
CA GLY A 201 -0.65 0.54 -17.54
C GLY A 201 0.10 0.52 -18.87
N ALA A 202 1.36 0.10 -18.87
CA ALA A 202 2.20 0.01 -20.05
C ALA A 202 2.83 -1.40 -20.14
N VAL A 203 3.57 -1.65 -21.21
CA VAL A 203 4.43 -2.83 -21.34
C VAL A 203 5.83 -2.50 -20.81
N ARG A 204 6.56 -3.52 -20.34
CA ARG A 204 7.88 -3.39 -19.72
C ARG A 204 8.87 -2.62 -20.59
N GLU A 205 8.85 -2.88 -21.90
CA GLU A 205 9.73 -2.23 -22.89
C GLU A 205 9.48 -0.71 -22.95
N SER A 206 8.23 -0.30 -22.94
CA SER A 206 7.83 1.12 -22.93
C SER A 206 8.31 1.83 -21.66
N VAL A 207 8.22 1.16 -20.50
CA VAL A 207 8.75 1.70 -19.22
C VAL A 207 10.27 1.82 -19.27
N THR A 208 10.97 0.83 -19.83
CA THR A 208 12.43 0.89 -19.98
C THR A 208 12.87 2.10 -20.81
N ILE A 209 12.18 2.34 -21.93
CA ILE A 209 12.42 3.51 -22.79
C ILE A 209 12.09 4.82 -22.04
N ALA A 210 10.94 4.86 -21.34
CA ALA A 210 10.52 6.04 -20.59
C ALA A 210 11.51 6.40 -19.47
N LEU A 211 12.00 5.41 -18.71
CA LEU A 211 13.03 5.64 -17.69
C LEU A 211 14.32 6.23 -18.30
N GLY A 212 14.75 5.71 -19.45
CA GLY A 212 15.91 6.27 -20.16
C GLY A 212 15.72 7.73 -20.56
N ARG A 213 14.53 8.09 -21.07
CA ARG A 213 14.20 9.47 -21.44
C ARG A 213 14.14 10.41 -20.23
N LEU A 214 13.48 9.99 -19.15
CA LEU A 214 13.42 10.75 -17.91
C LEU A 214 14.84 10.97 -17.31
N ALA A 215 15.70 9.96 -17.38
CA ALA A 215 17.08 10.09 -16.93
C ALA A 215 17.86 11.06 -17.82
N SER A 216 17.71 10.99 -19.15
CA SER A 216 18.35 11.90 -20.08
C SER A 216 17.85 13.34 -19.92
N ALA A 217 16.58 13.55 -19.55
CA ALA A 217 16.00 14.84 -19.23
C ALA A 217 16.42 15.37 -17.84
N GLY A 218 17.13 14.53 -17.04
CA GLY A 218 17.56 14.90 -15.70
C GLY A 218 16.45 14.92 -14.65
N GLU A 219 15.26 14.39 -14.95
CA GLU A 219 14.13 14.31 -14.00
C GLU A 219 14.30 13.22 -12.97
N ILE A 220 14.99 12.14 -13.35
CA ILE A 220 15.34 11.05 -12.46
C ILE A 220 16.81 10.65 -12.65
N GLU A 221 17.34 9.96 -11.67
CA GLU A 221 18.64 9.29 -11.78
C GLU A 221 18.54 7.87 -11.25
N VAL A 222 19.11 6.91 -11.98
CA VAL A 222 19.15 5.50 -11.56
C VAL A 222 20.55 5.18 -11.09
N ARG A 223 20.72 4.94 -9.78
CA ARG A 223 22.00 4.55 -9.15
C ARG A 223 21.81 3.24 -8.39
N ASN A 224 22.57 2.20 -8.73
CA ASN A 224 22.58 0.93 -7.98
C ASN A 224 21.19 0.36 -7.68
N ARG A 225 20.28 0.34 -8.65
CA ARG A 225 18.87 -0.07 -8.50
C ARG A 225 18.02 0.84 -7.58
N THR A 226 18.50 2.03 -7.26
CA THR A 226 17.78 3.05 -6.51
C THR A 226 17.39 4.15 -7.47
N LEU A 227 16.16 4.62 -7.39
CA LEU A 227 15.65 5.76 -8.14
C LEU A 227 15.80 7.03 -7.29
N LEU A 228 16.47 8.03 -7.84
CA LEU A 228 16.49 9.38 -7.31
C LEU A 228 15.61 10.26 -8.19
N ILE A 229 14.61 10.88 -7.61
CA ILE A 229 13.68 11.77 -8.31
C ILE A 229 14.11 13.19 -7.99
N ARG A 230 14.39 13.96 -9.03
CA ARG A 230 14.79 15.36 -8.84
C ARG A 230 13.55 16.23 -8.61
N PRO A 231 13.63 17.25 -7.75
CA PRO A 231 12.54 18.19 -7.60
C PRO A 231 12.25 18.87 -8.93
N PRO A 232 10.97 19.21 -9.22
CA PRO A 232 10.62 19.95 -10.41
C PRO A 232 11.41 21.26 -10.44
N THR A 233 11.97 21.56 -11.60
CA THR A 233 12.69 22.83 -11.80
C THR A 233 11.70 24.00 -11.66
N GLU A 234 12.23 25.21 -11.45
CA GLU A 234 11.39 26.41 -11.39
C GLU A 234 10.60 26.62 -12.69
N LEU A 235 11.16 26.20 -13.83
CA LEU A 235 10.50 26.20 -15.13
C LEU A 235 9.30 25.24 -15.17
N ASP A 236 9.44 24.03 -14.58
CA ASP A 236 8.34 23.05 -14.52
C ASP A 236 7.18 23.56 -13.64
N ARG A 237 7.50 24.23 -12.54
CA ARG A 237 6.50 24.84 -11.65
C ARG A 237 5.72 25.95 -12.37
N ARG A 238 6.41 26.85 -13.05
CA ARG A 238 5.79 27.92 -13.83
C ARG A 238 4.94 27.41 -14.99
N ALA A 239 5.39 26.34 -15.67
CA ALA A 239 4.60 25.70 -16.72
C ALA A 239 3.32 25.06 -16.17
N ALA A 240 3.38 24.41 -15.01
CA ALA A 240 2.23 23.82 -14.35
C ALA A 240 1.22 24.88 -13.85
N GLU A 241 1.70 26.01 -13.36
CA GLU A 241 0.88 27.16 -12.95
C GLU A 241 0.19 27.81 -14.14
N ALA A 242 0.88 28.02 -15.27
CA ALA A 242 0.31 28.56 -16.49
C ALA A 242 -0.80 27.66 -17.06
N GLN A 243 -0.64 26.32 -16.99
CA GLN A 243 -1.67 25.39 -17.44
C GLN A 243 -2.93 25.42 -16.53
N ARG A 244 -2.77 25.60 -15.22
CA ARG A 244 -3.91 25.73 -14.28
C ARG A 244 -4.69 27.04 -14.50
N SER A 245 -3.98 28.12 -14.78
CA SER A 245 -4.60 29.45 -15.04
C SER A 245 -5.34 29.47 -16.37
N GLY A 246 -4.87 28.75 -17.39
CA GLY A 246 -5.51 28.65 -18.70
C GLY A 246 -6.80 27.82 -18.71
N SER A 247 -6.91 26.80 -17.83
CA SER A 247 -8.10 25.95 -17.71
C SER A 247 -9.23 26.58 -16.87
N ALA A 248 -8.95 27.64 -16.12
CA ALA A 248 -9.94 28.35 -15.30
C ALA A 248 -10.67 29.46 -16.09
N SER A 249 -10.31 29.68 -17.37
CA SER A 249 -10.85 30.75 -18.21
C SER A 249 -11.64 30.24 -19.44
N SER A 250 -11.96 28.96 -19.46
CA SER A 250 -12.85 28.29 -20.42
C SER A 250 -13.98 27.64 -19.69
#